data_8d9c1db5c1e28f8ae6fce18499f0ad0c
#
_entry.id   8d9c1db5c1e28f8ae6fce18499f0ad0c
#
_cell.length_a   1.000
_cell.length_b   1.000
_cell.length_c   1.000
_cell.angle_alpha   90.00
_cell.angle_beta   90.00
_cell.angle_gamma   90.00
#
_symmetry.space_group_name_H-M   'P 1'
#
loop_
_entity.id
_entity.type
_entity.pdbx_description
1 polymer ?
#
loop_
_entity_poly.entity_id
_entity_poly.type
_entity_poly.pdbx_seq_one_letter_code
_entity_poly.pdbx_strand_id
1 'polypeptide(L)'
;MIRIVASVLAVFAAAAMVATAVPGVSSAQPAVAQSSVGATPDLSEPGPFRVTTTAQVAPCRGPGAAEQIRSVRDQGARAPLLCTSAAPIGSGPDNGVDVYAPDGAPGRRPLVVFVGGSGANPGYFVRMVTHWASHGFVVAVAYNAREIAPESVFTGIRRALAAANDPRSPLYGRIDPSRVILAGHSAGATKALESASLIASPPPQVVTDRLPLTVPPGVRVVGVLAMAPDIYTLPGPSRTPTLITTGTDDRTASPNLLRPVIVDRLTAPTWFTVARGAPHLAAVDPVADYPLTRIGLAFLEFVAGSGTYCRAFVGADPPVLTDPVLAVSVRNAAARSLACTR
;
A
#
# COMPACT_ATOMS: atom_id res chain seq x y z
N MET A 1 -22.30 25.13 -59.48
CA MET A 1 -21.89 24.73 -60.86
C MET A 1 -20.78 23.69 -60.74
N ILE A 2 -20.96 22.66 -61.53
CA ILE A 2 -20.04 21.61 -61.97
C ILE A 2 -19.81 20.45 -60.98
N ARG A 3 -20.52 19.36 -61.33
CA ARG A 3 -20.27 17.97 -60.94
C ARG A 3 -19.03 17.43 -61.70
N ILE A 4 -18.26 16.57 -61.07
CA ILE A 4 -17.56 15.51 -61.83
C ILE A 4 -17.65 14.24 -61.02
N VAL A 5 -18.26 13.24 -61.69
CA VAL A 5 -18.33 11.81 -61.34
C VAL A 5 -17.13 11.12 -62.00
N ALA A 6 -16.45 10.26 -61.29
CA ALA A 6 -15.54 9.31 -61.91
C ALA A 6 -15.65 7.94 -61.23
N SER A 7 -16.12 7.04 -62.00
CA SER A 7 -16.19 5.57 -61.74
C SER A 7 -14.78 4.97 -61.82
N VAL A 8 -14.50 3.97 -60.96
CA VAL A 8 -13.33 3.12 -61.11
C VAL A 8 -13.75 1.65 -61.07
N LEU A 9 -13.33 0.97 -62.11
CA LEU A 9 -13.52 -0.45 -62.38
C LEU A 9 -12.88 -1.38 -61.33
N ALA A 10 -13.57 -2.46 -61.07
CA ALA A 10 -13.05 -3.65 -60.40
C ALA A 10 -12.27 -4.53 -61.39
N VAL A 11 -11.06 -4.95 -60.99
CA VAL A 11 -10.30 -6.02 -61.69
C VAL A 11 -10.17 -7.17 -60.69
N PHE A 12 -10.83 -8.30 -61.02
CA PHE A 12 -10.61 -9.57 -60.34
C PHE A 12 -9.39 -10.26 -60.96
N ALA A 13 -8.38 -10.54 -60.14
CA ALA A 13 -7.31 -11.46 -60.49
C ALA A 13 -7.38 -12.67 -59.58
N ALA A 14 -7.71 -13.83 -60.16
CA ALA A 14 -7.64 -15.14 -59.53
C ALA A 14 -6.18 -15.57 -59.43
N ALA A 15 -5.66 -15.83 -58.23
CA ALA A 15 -4.39 -16.47 -58.00
C ALA A 15 -4.61 -17.86 -57.39
N ALA A 16 -4.06 -18.86 -58.05
CA ALA A 16 -4.14 -20.26 -57.66
C ALA A 16 -3.34 -20.51 -56.37
N MET A 17 -3.92 -21.19 -55.38
CA MET A 17 -3.23 -21.67 -54.20
C MET A 17 -2.40 -22.92 -54.53
N VAL A 18 -1.12 -22.81 -54.37
CA VAL A 18 -0.19 -23.95 -54.22
C VAL A 18 -0.04 -24.23 -52.74
N ALA A 19 -0.58 -25.32 -52.28
CA ALA A 19 -0.41 -25.77 -50.88
C ALA A 19 0.98 -26.45 -50.76
N THR A 20 1.90 -25.78 -50.11
CA THR A 20 3.13 -26.42 -49.62
C THR A 20 2.94 -26.80 -48.15
N ALA A 21 2.99 -28.08 -47.87
CA ALA A 21 2.94 -28.62 -46.51
C ALA A 21 4.21 -28.20 -45.75
N VAL A 22 4.05 -27.44 -44.67
CA VAL A 22 5.12 -27.11 -43.71
C VAL A 22 5.05 -28.16 -42.59
N PRO A 23 6.19 -28.79 -42.22
CA PRO A 23 6.22 -29.79 -41.16
C PRO A 23 5.86 -29.12 -39.81
N GLY A 24 5.03 -29.83 -39.03
CA GLY A 24 4.45 -29.37 -37.77
C GLY A 24 5.49 -28.91 -36.76
N VAL A 25 5.43 -27.64 -36.41
CA VAL A 25 6.02 -27.11 -35.18
C VAL A 25 4.99 -27.40 -34.07
N SER A 26 5.33 -28.39 -33.25
CA SER A 26 4.59 -28.68 -32.00
C SER A 26 4.73 -27.47 -31.12
N SER A 27 3.68 -26.64 -31.00
CA SER A 27 3.59 -25.60 -29.99
C SER A 27 3.36 -26.28 -28.64
N ALA A 28 4.44 -26.50 -27.90
CA ALA A 28 4.34 -26.79 -26.48
C ALA A 28 3.64 -25.59 -25.82
N GLN A 29 2.38 -25.73 -25.48
CA GLN A 29 1.70 -24.82 -24.56
C GLN A 29 2.50 -24.82 -23.26
N PRO A 30 2.86 -23.62 -22.69
CA PRO A 30 3.41 -23.60 -21.35
C PRO A 30 2.40 -24.24 -20.43
N ALA A 31 2.83 -25.31 -19.74
CA ALA A 31 2.04 -25.95 -18.69
C ALA A 31 1.68 -24.85 -17.69
N VAL A 32 0.38 -24.57 -17.57
CA VAL A 32 -0.15 -23.80 -16.47
C VAL A 32 0.20 -24.61 -15.23
N ALA A 33 1.14 -24.10 -14.44
CA ALA A 33 1.50 -24.72 -13.18
C ALA A 33 0.23 -24.83 -12.35
N GLN A 34 -0.25 -26.05 -12.17
CA GLN A 34 -1.34 -26.34 -11.24
C GLN A 34 -0.78 -26.03 -9.87
N SER A 35 -1.19 -24.87 -9.31
CA SER A 35 -0.89 -24.50 -7.93
C SER A 35 -1.37 -25.63 -7.04
N SER A 36 -0.45 -26.25 -6.33
CA SER A 36 -0.75 -27.28 -5.34
C SER A 36 -1.70 -26.68 -4.31
N VAL A 37 -2.91 -27.22 -4.25
CA VAL A 37 -3.91 -26.88 -3.24
C VAL A 37 -3.32 -27.19 -1.87
N GLY A 38 -2.87 -26.16 -1.11
CA GLY A 38 -2.47 -26.33 0.27
C GLY A 38 -1.33 -25.46 0.82
N ALA A 39 -0.46 -24.89 -0.02
CA ALA A 39 0.60 -24.02 0.49
C ALA A 39 0.13 -22.55 0.52
N THR A 40 0.22 -21.91 1.69
CA THR A 40 0.04 -20.46 1.79
C THR A 40 1.10 -19.78 0.90
N PRO A 41 0.72 -18.85 -0.01
CA PRO A 41 1.69 -18.15 -0.86
C PRO A 41 2.78 -17.48 -0.03
N ASP A 42 4.02 -17.53 -0.50
CA ASP A 42 5.11 -16.76 0.11
C ASP A 42 4.88 -15.28 -0.16
N LEU A 43 4.52 -14.56 0.88
CA LEU A 43 4.22 -13.13 0.79
C LEU A 43 5.46 -12.24 0.68
N SER A 44 6.66 -12.79 0.64
CA SER A 44 7.89 -12.07 0.28
C SER A 44 8.13 -12.02 -1.24
N GLU A 45 7.49 -12.93 -1.99
CA GLU A 45 7.55 -12.97 -3.45
C GLU A 45 6.52 -12.03 -4.09
N PRO A 46 6.77 -11.52 -5.31
CA PRO A 46 5.80 -10.72 -6.05
C PRO A 46 4.45 -11.44 -6.20
N GLY A 47 3.37 -10.69 -6.05
CA GLY A 47 2.01 -11.22 -6.27
C GLY A 47 1.70 -11.53 -7.73
N PRO A 48 0.54 -12.13 -8.00
CA PRO A 48 0.18 -12.60 -9.35
C PRO A 48 -0.18 -11.50 -10.34
N PHE A 49 -0.34 -10.25 -9.91
CA PHE A 49 -0.77 -9.16 -10.77
C PHE A 49 0.38 -8.25 -11.19
N ARG A 50 0.41 -7.88 -12.48
CA ARG A 50 1.19 -6.72 -12.91
C ARG A 50 0.62 -5.46 -12.28
N VAL A 51 1.45 -4.44 -12.13
CA VAL A 51 1.04 -3.19 -11.47
C VAL A 51 1.12 -2.04 -12.48
N THR A 52 0.03 -1.29 -12.59
CA THR A 52 -0.02 0.00 -13.26
C THR A 52 0.09 1.11 -12.21
N THR A 53 0.72 2.23 -12.57
CA THR A 53 0.88 3.36 -11.66
C THR A 53 0.74 4.70 -12.36
N THR A 54 0.27 5.71 -11.65
CA THR A 54 0.30 7.12 -12.07
C THR A 54 1.62 7.79 -11.73
N ALA A 55 2.44 7.18 -10.86
CA ALA A 55 3.72 7.73 -10.44
C ALA A 55 4.76 7.67 -11.55
N GLN A 56 5.48 8.77 -11.75
CA GLN A 56 6.69 8.79 -12.57
C GLN A 56 7.90 8.54 -11.67
N VAL A 57 8.37 7.31 -11.65
CA VAL A 57 9.45 6.84 -10.77
C VAL A 57 10.79 6.92 -11.47
N ALA A 58 11.78 7.53 -10.83
CA ALA A 58 13.16 7.62 -11.30
C ALA A 58 14.15 7.59 -10.12
N PRO A 59 15.44 7.31 -10.35
CA PRO A 59 16.45 7.53 -9.32
C PRO A 59 16.44 8.97 -8.84
N CYS A 60 16.54 9.17 -7.51
CA CYS A 60 16.56 10.51 -6.91
C CYS A 60 17.76 11.32 -7.43
N ARG A 61 17.50 12.50 -7.98
CA ARG A 61 18.51 13.40 -8.58
C ARG A 61 18.15 14.86 -8.26
N GLY A 62 19.13 15.75 -8.43
CA GLY A 62 18.95 17.21 -8.31
C GLY A 62 19.49 17.81 -7.02
N PRO A 63 19.36 19.13 -6.85
CA PRO A 63 19.79 19.85 -5.66
C PRO A 63 19.12 19.30 -4.40
N GLY A 64 19.84 19.06 -3.35
CA GLY A 64 19.32 18.48 -2.10
C GLY A 64 19.16 16.97 -2.09
N ALA A 65 19.13 16.28 -3.24
CA ALA A 65 19.00 14.83 -3.28
C ALA A 65 20.16 14.13 -2.54
N ALA A 66 21.38 14.66 -2.64
CA ALA A 66 22.54 14.08 -1.97
C ALA A 66 22.43 14.15 -0.44
N GLU A 67 21.88 15.22 0.11
CA GLU A 67 21.63 15.36 1.55
C GLU A 67 20.54 14.41 2.02
N GLN A 68 19.43 14.34 1.27
CA GLN A 68 18.35 13.39 1.56
C GLN A 68 18.84 11.95 1.48
N ILE A 69 19.62 11.59 0.47
CA ILE A 69 20.20 10.25 0.34
C ILE A 69 21.09 9.93 1.55
N ARG A 70 21.91 10.87 2.00
CA ARG A 70 22.71 10.68 3.23
C ARG A 70 21.80 10.47 4.45
N SER A 71 20.85 11.37 4.68
CA SER A 71 19.92 11.25 5.81
C SER A 71 19.15 9.93 5.84
N VAL A 72 18.70 9.47 4.67
CA VAL A 72 17.96 8.20 4.56
C VAL A 72 18.89 6.99 4.79
N ARG A 73 20.14 7.07 4.33
CA ARG A 73 21.15 6.04 4.59
C ARG A 73 21.59 5.98 6.05
N ASP A 74 21.73 7.13 6.69
CA ASP A 74 22.06 7.22 8.12
C ASP A 74 20.96 6.59 9.00
N GLN A 75 19.72 6.54 8.48
CA GLN A 75 18.60 5.86 9.09
C GLN A 75 18.43 4.40 8.61
N GLY A 76 19.42 3.86 7.90
CA GLY A 76 19.59 2.45 7.63
C GLY A 76 19.13 1.95 6.28
N ALA A 77 18.61 2.79 5.38
CA ALA A 77 18.29 2.36 4.01
C ALA A 77 19.56 2.00 3.23
N ARG A 78 19.53 0.87 2.52
CA ARG A 78 20.69 0.33 1.79
C ARG A 78 20.51 0.45 0.27
N ALA A 79 19.28 0.33 -0.21
CA ALA A 79 18.99 0.38 -1.64
C ALA A 79 19.17 1.77 -2.26
N PRO A 80 19.42 1.87 -3.57
CA PRO A 80 19.33 3.12 -4.30
C PRO A 80 17.92 3.72 -4.14
N LEU A 81 17.87 5.01 -3.77
CA LEU A 81 16.59 5.69 -3.59
C LEU A 81 15.92 5.99 -4.92
N LEU A 82 14.63 5.75 -4.94
CA LEU A 82 13.73 6.13 -6.02
C LEU A 82 12.88 7.32 -5.58
N CYS A 83 12.65 8.24 -6.50
CA CYS A 83 11.83 9.41 -6.29
C CYS A 83 10.67 9.41 -7.30
N THR A 84 9.57 10.01 -6.93
CA THR A 84 8.50 10.36 -7.88
C THR A 84 8.63 11.81 -8.30
N SER A 85 7.86 12.24 -9.29
CA SER A 85 7.83 13.64 -9.77
C SER A 85 7.49 14.68 -8.70
N ALA A 86 6.99 14.25 -7.55
CA ALA A 86 6.76 15.11 -6.39
C ALA A 86 8.03 15.44 -5.60
N ALA A 87 9.19 14.92 -5.97
CA ALA A 87 10.47 15.21 -5.34
C ALA A 87 11.23 16.31 -6.07
N PRO A 88 12.11 17.03 -5.39
CA PRO A 88 12.45 16.99 -3.96
C PRO A 88 11.41 17.70 -3.11
N ILE A 89 11.52 17.54 -1.78
CA ILE A 89 10.66 18.24 -0.81
C ILE A 89 10.61 19.72 -1.14
N GLY A 90 9.37 20.28 -1.22
CA GLY A 90 9.16 21.67 -1.59
C GLY A 90 9.04 21.94 -3.09
N SER A 91 9.23 20.94 -3.95
CA SER A 91 8.92 21.02 -5.38
C SER A 91 7.89 19.93 -5.72
N GLY A 92 6.75 20.30 -6.18
CA GLY A 92 5.64 19.42 -6.51
C GLY A 92 4.30 19.99 -6.04
N PRO A 93 3.18 19.37 -6.39
CA PRO A 93 1.89 19.82 -5.93
C PRO A 93 1.80 19.74 -4.40
N ASP A 94 1.19 20.73 -3.76
CA ASP A 94 1.06 20.80 -2.31
C ASP A 94 0.41 19.55 -1.70
N ASN A 95 -0.50 18.91 -2.44
CA ASN A 95 -1.13 17.65 -2.09
C ASN A 95 -1.18 16.75 -3.31
N GLY A 96 -0.44 15.68 -3.32
CA GLY A 96 -0.41 14.69 -4.37
C GLY A 96 -0.95 13.34 -3.93
N VAL A 97 -1.39 12.55 -4.90
CA VAL A 97 -1.74 11.14 -4.72
C VAL A 97 -1.26 10.35 -5.93
N ASP A 98 -0.29 9.49 -5.71
CA ASP A 98 0.10 8.49 -6.69
C ASP A 98 -0.68 7.20 -6.45
N VAL A 99 -1.12 6.54 -7.51
CA VAL A 99 -1.88 5.31 -7.41
C VAL A 99 -1.11 4.16 -8.04
N TYR A 100 -1.10 3.03 -7.34
CA TYR A 100 -0.61 1.74 -7.80
C TYR A 100 -1.77 0.76 -7.81
N ALA A 101 -2.05 0.13 -8.93
CA ALA A 101 -3.21 -0.74 -9.08
C ALA A 101 -2.86 -2.06 -9.74
N PRO A 102 -3.46 -3.19 -9.30
CA PRO A 102 -3.25 -4.50 -9.91
C PRO A 102 -3.91 -4.53 -11.29
N ASP A 103 -3.13 -4.78 -12.33
CA ASP A 103 -3.65 -4.88 -13.69
C ASP A 103 -4.44 -6.19 -13.88
N GLY A 104 -5.61 -6.09 -14.50
CA GLY A 104 -6.44 -7.26 -14.79
C GLY A 104 -7.07 -7.97 -13.57
N ALA A 105 -6.86 -7.47 -12.34
CA ALA A 105 -7.46 -8.08 -11.15
C ALA A 105 -9.01 -7.98 -11.20
N PRO A 106 -9.73 -9.09 -10.95
CA PRO A 106 -11.19 -9.09 -11.05
C PRO A 106 -11.86 -8.38 -9.87
N GLY A 107 -13.01 -7.75 -10.13
CA GLY A 107 -13.89 -7.17 -9.11
C GLY A 107 -13.32 -5.93 -8.42
N ARG A 108 -14.00 -5.51 -7.36
CA ARG A 108 -13.54 -4.38 -6.52
C ARG A 108 -12.47 -4.84 -5.54
N ARG A 109 -11.42 -4.04 -5.43
CA ARG A 109 -10.23 -4.34 -4.64
C ARG A 109 -10.18 -3.49 -3.37
N PRO A 110 -9.60 -3.99 -2.26
CA PRO A 110 -9.35 -3.18 -1.08
C PRO A 110 -8.45 -1.99 -1.43
N LEU A 111 -8.68 -0.85 -0.78
CA LEU A 111 -7.86 0.35 -0.90
C LEU A 111 -6.90 0.44 0.28
N VAL A 112 -5.61 0.53 0.02
CA VAL A 112 -4.60 0.96 1.00
C VAL A 112 -4.27 2.42 0.75
N VAL A 113 -4.45 3.27 1.75
CA VAL A 113 -3.97 4.66 1.71
C VAL A 113 -2.70 4.73 2.54
N PHE A 114 -1.59 5.02 1.86
CA PHE A 114 -0.26 5.06 2.47
C PHE A 114 0.27 6.49 2.53
N VAL A 115 0.87 6.86 3.66
CA VAL A 115 1.56 8.14 3.86
C VAL A 115 2.98 7.88 4.36
N GLY A 116 3.97 8.47 3.69
CA GLY A 116 5.39 8.39 4.10
C GLY A 116 5.70 9.22 5.35
N GLY A 117 6.94 9.11 5.83
CA GLY A 117 7.45 9.88 6.95
C GLY A 117 7.75 11.34 6.61
N SER A 118 8.13 12.12 7.62
CA SER A 118 8.53 13.52 7.46
C SER A 118 9.67 13.63 6.46
N GLY A 119 9.48 14.51 5.47
CA GLY A 119 10.48 14.74 4.45
C GLY A 119 10.68 13.60 3.46
N ALA A 120 9.93 12.51 3.55
CA ALA A 120 10.06 11.38 2.65
C ALA A 120 9.42 11.67 1.29
N ASN A 121 10.19 11.43 0.21
CA ASN A 121 9.60 11.37 -1.11
C ASN A 121 8.76 10.08 -1.26
N PRO A 122 7.56 10.15 -1.86
CA PRO A 122 6.71 8.97 -2.07
C PRO A 122 7.44 7.82 -2.77
N GLY A 123 8.34 8.12 -3.68
CA GLY A 123 9.14 7.15 -4.42
C GLY A 123 10.07 6.28 -3.55
N TYR A 124 10.38 6.68 -2.33
CA TYR A 124 11.18 5.86 -1.41
C TYR A 124 10.50 4.52 -1.13
N PHE A 125 9.20 4.50 -1.07
CA PHE A 125 8.38 3.32 -0.74
C PHE A 125 7.85 2.58 -1.97
N VAL A 126 8.26 2.95 -3.18
CA VAL A 126 7.70 2.39 -4.42
C VAL A 126 7.79 0.86 -4.48
N ARG A 127 8.86 0.27 -3.98
CA ARG A 127 9.04 -1.20 -3.96
C ARG A 127 7.98 -1.87 -3.13
N MET A 128 7.73 -1.36 -1.93
CA MET A 128 6.75 -1.89 -0.99
C MET A 128 5.32 -1.71 -1.50
N VAL A 129 4.95 -0.51 -1.96
CA VAL A 129 3.58 -0.25 -2.41
C VAL A 129 3.26 -0.98 -3.73
N THR A 130 4.26 -1.14 -4.63
CA THR A 130 4.12 -1.97 -5.82
C THR A 130 3.93 -3.44 -5.44
N HIS A 131 4.64 -3.91 -4.43
CA HIS A 131 4.47 -5.26 -3.92
C HIS A 131 3.05 -5.49 -3.39
N TRP A 132 2.51 -4.62 -2.57
CA TRP A 132 1.12 -4.70 -2.11
C TRP A 132 0.12 -4.69 -3.28
N ALA A 133 0.36 -3.82 -4.27
CA ALA A 133 -0.49 -3.77 -5.46
C ALA A 133 -0.42 -5.07 -6.28
N SER A 134 0.75 -5.70 -6.38
CA SER A 134 0.90 -6.99 -7.08
C SER A 134 0.09 -8.12 -6.41
N HIS A 135 -0.20 -8.01 -5.13
CA HIS A 135 -1.07 -8.92 -4.37
C HIS A 135 -2.56 -8.54 -4.43
N GLY A 136 -2.91 -7.50 -5.19
CA GLY A 136 -4.31 -7.20 -5.50
C GLY A 136 -4.90 -6.04 -4.73
N PHE A 137 -4.12 -5.24 -4.02
CA PHE A 137 -4.57 -3.99 -3.42
C PHE A 137 -4.49 -2.83 -4.42
N VAL A 138 -5.44 -1.91 -4.36
CA VAL A 138 -5.22 -0.57 -4.91
C VAL A 138 -4.53 0.25 -3.83
N VAL A 139 -3.36 0.80 -4.13
CA VAL A 139 -2.59 1.58 -3.16
C VAL A 139 -2.56 3.04 -3.59
N ALA A 140 -3.09 3.93 -2.77
CA ALA A 140 -3.01 5.37 -2.93
C ALA A 140 -1.92 5.92 -2.01
N VAL A 141 -0.82 6.37 -2.58
CA VAL A 141 0.27 7.01 -1.85
C VAL A 141 -0.02 8.50 -1.79
N ALA A 142 -0.50 8.95 -0.65
CA ALA A 142 -0.83 10.36 -0.44
C ALA A 142 0.35 11.10 0.19
N TYR A 143 0.63 12.28 -0.30
CA TYR A 143 1.73 13.10 0.18
C TYR A 143 1.38 14.59 0.16
N ASN A 144 2.02 15.32 1.07
CA ASN A 144 2.02 16.77 1.09
C ASN A 144 3.48 17.24 1.09
N ALA A 145 3.81 18.14 0.19
CA ALA A 145 5.17 18.65 0.05
C ALA A 145 5.63 19.51 1.23
N ARG A 146 4.72 20.07 2.01
CA ARG A 146 5.02 21.00 3.09
C ARG A 146 4.91 20.37 4.46
N GLU A 147 3.90 19.55 4.69
CA GLU A 147 3.57 19.03 6.02
C GLU A 147 2.90 17.67 5.93
N ILE A 148 3.21 16.79 6.88
CA ILE A 148 2.49 15.53 7.06
C ILE A 148 1.41 15.74 8.10
N ALA A 149 0.18 15.77 7.63
CA ALA A 149 -1.00 15.99 8.45
C ALA A 149 -2.06 14.91 8.16
N PRO A 150 -3.04 14.70 9.07
CA PRO A 150 -4.15 13.77 8.83
C PRO A 150 -4.88 14.00 7.51
N GLU A 151 -4.96 15.27 7.05
CA GLU A 151 -5.56 15.67 5.78
C GLU A 151 -4.98 14.92 4.57
N SER A 152 -3.71 14.54 4.61
CA SER A 152 -3.10 13.72 3.55
C SER A 152 -3.81 12.37 3.41
N VAL A 153 -4.13 11.71 4.52
CA VAL A 153 -4.87 10.44 4.52
C VAL A 153 -6.27 10.63 3.95
N PHE A 154 -7.00 11.64 4.42
CA PHE A 154 -8.35 11.95 3.92
C PHE A 154 -8.33 12.32 2.43
N THR A 155 -7.32 13.04 1.99
CA THR A 155 -7.12 13.39 0.57
C THR A 155 -6.86 12.13 -0.26
N GLY A 156 -6.04 11.21 0.23
CA GLY A 156 -5.80 9.90 -0.40
C GLY A 156 -7.09 9.11 -0.60
N ILE A 157 -7.91 8.99 0.45
CA ILE A 157 -9.22 8.33 0.37
C ILE A 157 -10.10 9.00 -0.69
N ARG A 158 -10.31 10.32 -0.58
CA ARG A 158 -11.22 11.05 -1.46
C ARG A 158 -10.80 10.98 -2.93
N ARG A 159 -9.52 11.18 -3.24
CA ARG A 159 -9.02 11.17 -4.63
C ARG A 159 -9.07 9.79 -5.25
N ALA A 160 -8.69 8.74 -4.50
CA ALA A 160 -8.78 7.37 -4.97
C ALA A 160 -10.24 6.98 -5.28
N LEU A 161 -11.18 7.32 -4.39
CA LEU A 161 -12.60 7.02 -4.60
C LEU A 161 -13.23 7.90 -5.68
N ALA A 162 -12.82 9.15 -5.83
CA ALA A 162 -13.25 10.00 -6.95
C ALA A 162 -12.82 9.38 -8.29
N ALA A 163 -11.57 8.91 -8.39
CA ALA A 163 -11.09 8.20 -9.58
C ALA A 163 -11.86 6.87 -9.81
N ALA A 164 -12.23 6.16 -8.76
CA ALA A 164 -13.03 4.95 -8.88
C ALA A 164 -14.48 5.20 -9.31
N ASN A 165 -14.96 6.43 -9.21
CA ASN A 165 -16.30 6.85 -9.64
C ASN A 165 -16.29 7.62 -10.99
N ASP A 166 -15.14 7.95 -11.55
CA ASP A 166 -15.03 8.59 -12.88
C ASP A 166 -14.94 7.53 -13.98
N PRO A 167 -15.94 7.44 -14.88
CA PRO A 167 -15.94 6.46 -15.99
C PRO A 167 -14.72 6.58 -16.94
N ARG A 168 -14.03 7.72 -16.93
CA ARG A 168 -12.82 7.95 -17.75
C ARG A 168 -11.54 7.47 -17.06
N SER A 169 -11.63 7.13 -15.77
CA SER A 169 -10.48 6.68 -15.00
C SER A 169 -10.23 5.18 -15.21
N PRO A 170 -8.96 4.75 -15.30
CA PRO A 170 -8.62 3.32 -15.29
C PRO A 170 -8.99 2.61 -13.98
N LEU A 171 -9.35 3.37 -12.94
CA LEU A 171 -9.81 2.85 -11.64
C LEU A 171 -11.32 2.72 -11.55
N TYR A 172 -12.08 3.08 -12.61
CA TYR A 172 -13.54 3.05 -12.57
C TYR A 172 -14.08 1.71 -12.11
N GLY A 173 -14.89 1.72 -11.05
CA GLY A 173 -15.51 0.53 -10.46
C GLY A 173 -14.54 -0.44 -9.77
N ARG A 174 -13.24 -0.11 -9.61
CA ARG A 174 -12.22 -1.06 -9.14
C ARG A 174 -11.92 -1.00 -7.65
N ILE A 175 -12.40 -0.01 -6.91
CA ILE A 175 -12.14 0.15 -5.47
C ILE A 175 -13.38 -0.23 -4.66
N ASP A 176 -13.16 -0.97 -3.58
CA ASP A 176 -14.18 -1.27 -2.58
C ASP A 176 -14.08 -0.26 -1.41
N PRO A 177 -14.99 0.70 -1.31
CA PRO A 177 -14.95 1.70 -0.24
C PRO A 177 -15.20 1.11 1.15
N SER A 178 -15.80 -0.09 1.23
CA SER A 178 -16.04 -0.78 2.50
C SER A 178 -14.80 -1.51 3.04
N ARG A 179 -13.68 -1.52 2.29
CA ARG A 179 -12.43 -2.17 2.67
C ARG A 179 -11.25 -1.21 2.47
N VAL A 180 -11.23 -0.14 3.27
CA VAL A 180 -10.13 0.84 3.29
C VAL A 180 -9.17 0.52 4.42
N ILE A 181 -7.89 0.48 4.13
CA ILE A 181 -6.81 0.24 5.08
C ILE A 181 -5.94 1.48 5.10
N LEU A 182 -5.64 1.99 6.28
CA LEU A 182 -4.71 3.10 6.44
C LEU A 182 -3.33 2.55 6.74
N ALA A 183 -2.32 3.05 6.05
CA ALA A 183 -0.95 2.64 6.27
C ALA A 183 -0.02 3.85 6.26
N GLY A 184 1.09 3.74 6.95
CA GLY A 184 2.08 4.80 6.90
C GLY A 184 3.39 4.40 7.56
N HIS A 185 4.39 5.25 7.36
CA HIS A 185 5.73 5.09 7.94
C HIS A 185 6.10 6.34 8.72
N SER A 186 6.73 6.18 9.91
CA SER A 186 7.20 7.29 10.76
C SER A 186 6.03 8.25 11.07
N ALA A 187 6.17 9.56 10.85
CA ALA A 187 5.08 10.52 11.02
C ALA A 187 3.83 10.15 10.23
N GLY A 188 3.97 9.57 9.04
CA GLY A 188 2.82 9.08 8.27
C GLY A 188 2.08 7.92 8.94
N ALA A 189 2.77 7.07 9.68
CA ALA A 189 2.15 6.00 10.48
C ALA A 189 1.31 6.57 11.61
N THR A 190 1.82 7.61 12.29
CA THR A 190 1.06 8.33 13.33
C THR A 190 -0.18 8.98 12.72
N LYS A 191 -0.07 9.59 11.54
CA LYS A 191 -1.24 10.18 10.85
C LYS A 191 -2.26 9.13 10.41
N ALA A 192 -1.84 7.91 10.05
CA ALA A 192 -2.76 6.80 9.80
C ALA A 192 -3.54 6.41 11.07
N LEU A 193 -2.87 6.33 12.22
CA LEU A 193 -3.50 6.06 13.52
C LEU A 193 -4.48 7.18 13.92
N GLU A 194 -4.07 8.44 13.81
CA GLU A 194 -4.90 9.61 14.09
C GLU A 194 -6.14 9.64 13.18
N SER A 195 -5.95 9.43 11.89
CA SER A 195 -7.04 9.43 10.92
C SER A 195 -8.06 8.32 11.19
N ALA A 196 -7.63 7.14 11.61
CA ALA A 196 -8.54 6.08 12.02
C ALA A 196 -9.40 6.50 13.22
N SER A 197 -8.82 7.23 14.18
CA SER A 197 -9.53 7.79 15.32
C SER A 197 -10.52 8.88 14.90
N LEU A 198 -10.10 9.80 14.04
CA LEU A 198 -10.94 10.89 13.53
C LEU A 198 -12.10 10.36 12.67
N ILE A 199 -11.91 9.28 11.93
CA ILE A 199 -12.98 8.64 11.15
C ILE A 199 -13.96 7.92 12.08
N ALA A 200 -13.46 7.25 13.13
CA ALA A 200 -14.30 6.55 14.11
C ALA A 200 -15.09 7.50 15.02
N SER A 201 -14.53 8.68 15.31
CA SER A 201 -15.11 9.72 16.16
C SER A 201 -14.84 11.09 15.51
N PRO A 202 -15.66 11.47 14.52
CA PRO A 202 -15.46 12.72 13.80
C PRO A 202 -15.50 13.93 14.74
N PRO A 203 -14.63 14.92 14.54
CA PRO A 203 -14.66 16.16 15.31
C PRO A 203 -15.94 16.94 15.01
N PRO A 204 -16.31 17.92 15.86
CA PRO A 204 -17.46 18.77 15.61
C PRO A 204 -17.44 19.41 14.22
N GLN A 205 -18.61 19.63 13.62
CA GLN A 205 -18.75 20.12 12.24
C GLN A 205 -18.00 21.44 12.00
N VAL A 206 -17.95 22.33 12.98
CA VAL A 206 -17.17 23.59 12.89
C VAL A 206 -15.68 23.36 12.57
N VAL A 207 -15.13 22.21 12.96
CA VAL A 207 -13.75 21.83 12.65
C VAL A 207 -13.68 21.24 11.25
N THR A 208 -14.61 20.35 10.89
CA THR A 208 -14.66 19.69 9.58
C THR A 208 -15.02 20.65 8.45
N ASP A 209 -15.71 21.75 8.74
CA ASP A 209 -15.99 22.82 7.79
C ASP A 209 -14.71 23.61 7.41
N ARG A 210 -13.70 23.59 8.27
CA ARG A 210 -12.43 24.29 8.06
C ARG A 210 -11.32 23.37 7.56
N LEU A 211 -11.37 22.10 7.92
CA LEU A 211 -10.36 21.10 7.58
C LEU A 211 -11.03 19.97 6.81
N PRO A 212 -10.43 19.48 5.72
CA PRO A 212 -11.00 18.44 4.87
C PRO A 212 -10.88 17.03 5.53
N LEU A 213 -11.37 16.88 6.76
CA LEU A 213 -11.31 15.67 7.59
C LEU A 213 -12.58 14.80 7.46
N THR A 214 -13.20 14.78 6.29
CA THR A 214 -14.37 13.96 5.99
C THR A 214 -14.06 12.90 4.96
N VAL A 215 -14.73 11.75 5.06
CA VAL A 215 -14.67 10.68 4.08
C VAL A 215 -16.01 10.54 3.35
N PRO A 216 -16.01 10.07 2.08
CA PRO A 216 -17.24 9.80 1.36
C PRO A 216 -18.12 8.76 2.06
N PRO A 217 -19.46 8.79 1.86
CA PRO A 217 -20.36 7.76 2.37
C PRO A 217 -19.94 6.35 1.93
N GLY A 218 -20.14 5.36 2.81
CA GLY A 218 -19.79 3.97 2.56
C GLY A 218 -18.33 3.60 2.81
N VAL A 219 -17.49 4.56 3.15
CA VAL A 219 -16.10 4.29 3.56
C VAL A 219 -16.08 3.59 4.92
N ARG A 220 -15.40 2.43 4.95
CA ARG A 220 -15.10 1.72 6.20
C ARG A 220 -13.60 1.46 6.29
N VAL A 221 -12.98 1.98 7.35
CA VAL A 221 -11.60 1.65 7.68
C VAL A 221 -11.57 0.32 8.41
N VAL A 222 -10.97 -0.68 7.79
CA VAL A 222 -10.94 -2.07 8.30
C VAL A 222 -9.62 -2.44 8.97
N GLY A 223 -8.56 -1.66 8.79
CA GLY A 223 -7.26 -1.90 9.40
C GLY A 223 -6.34 -0.68 9.37
N VAL A 224 -5.35 -0.67 10.26
CA VAL A 224 -4.24 0.29 10.28
C VAL A 224 -2.92 -0.47 10.33
N LEU A 225 -2.03 -0.22 9.37
CA LEU A 225 -0.64 -0.69 9.38
C LEU A 225 0.28 0.50 9.67
N ALA A 226 0.72 0.62 10.91
CA ALA A 226 1.58 1.70 11.38
C ALA A 226 3.03 1.22 11.48
N MET A 227 3.87 1.61 10.52
CA MET A 227 5.27 1.23 10.46
C MET A 227 6.14 2.31 11.10
N ALA A 228 6.83 1.94 12.18
CA ALA A 228 7.74 2.81 12.92
C ALA A 228 7.13 4.20 13.24
N PRO A 229 5.92 4.28 13.84
CA PRO A 229 5.26 5.56 14.11
C PRO A 229 6.12 6.45 15.00
N ASP A 230 6.00 7.76 14.85
CA ASP A 230 6.61 8.69 15.81
C ASP A 230 5.81 8.72 17.13
N ILE A 231 6.40 9.34 18.16
CA ILE A 231 5.83 9.40 19.50
C ILE A 231 5.26 10.79 19.85
N TYR A 232 5.27 11.72 18.89
CA TYR A 232 4.92 13.11 19.17
C TYR A 232 3.43 13.36 19.26
N THR A 233 2.63 12.48 18.66
CA THR A 233 1.17 12.59 18.69
C THR A 233 0.55 11.27 19.18
N LEU A 234 -0.37 11.37 20.11
CA LEU A 234 -1.08 10.20 20.64
C LEU A 234 -2.35 9.98 19.81
N PRO A 235 -2.53 8.78 19.26
CA PRO A 235 -3.79 8.44 18.60
C PRO A 235 -4.95 8.46 19.60
N GLY A 236 -6.08 8.99 19.16
CA GLY A 236 -7.33 8.94 19.91
C GLY A 236 -7.95 7.52 19.92
N PRO A 237 -9.12 7.37 20.53
CA PRO A 237 -9.80 6.08 20.59
C PRO A 237 -10.18 5.59 19.19
N SER A 238 -9.95 4.29 18.93
CA SER A 238 -10.35 3.60 17.72
C SER A 238 -10.75 2.17 18.06
N ARG A 239 -11.53 1.53 17.18
CA ARG A 239 -11.85 0.09 17.24
C ARG A 239 -11.24 -0.67 16.08
N THR A 240 -10.52 0.02 15.21
CA THR A 240 -9.94 -0.56 13.99
C THR A 240 -8.74 -1.45 14.32
N PRO A 241 -8.73 -2.71 13.89
CA PRO A 241 -7.57 -3.59 14.02
C PRO A 241 -6.29 -2.90 13.55
N THR A 242 -5.24 -2.97 14.37
CA THR A 242 -4.02 -2.19 14.17
C THR A 242 -2.78 -3.08 14.32
N LEU A 243 -1.91 -3.08 13.33
CA LEU A 243 -0.56 -3.62 13.44
C LEU A 243 0.44 -2.47 13.53
N ILE A 244 1.22 -2.45 14.61
CA ILE A 244 2.35 -1.53 14.78
C ILE A 244 3.62 -2.34 14.60
N THR A 245 4.52 -1.86 13.75
CA THR A 245 5.80 -2.52 13.48
C THR A 245 6.96 -1.55 13.72
N THR A 246 8.10 -2.05 14.17
CA THR A 246 9.38 -1.33 14.22
C THR A 246 10.53 -2.33 14.19
N GLY A 247 11.77 -1.90 14.37
CA GLY A 247 12.92 -2.77 14.41
C GLY A 247 13.79 -2.57 15.66
N THR A 248 14.61 -3.58 15.99
CA THR A 248 15.55 -3.47 17.12
C THR A 248 16.58 -2.38 16.93
N ASP A 249 16.92 -2.06 15.68
CA ASP A 249 17.94 -1.07 15.32
C ASP A 249 17.31 0.29 14.96
N ASP A 250 15.99 0.42 15.11
CA ASP A 250 15.28 1.69 14.93
C ASP A 250 15.53 2.62 16.13
N ARG A 251 16.37 3.62 15.89
CA ARG A 251 16.73 4.65 16.89
C ARG A 251 15.74 5.81 16.90
N THR A 252 14.96 5.99 15.85
CA THR A 252 13.96 7.06 15.70
C THR A 252 12.64 6.66 16.34
N ALA A 253 12.12 5.49 15.98
CA ALA A 253 10.91 4.89 16.53
C ALA A 253 11.25 3.69 17.40
N SER A 254 12.02 3.95 18.46
CA SER A 254 12.53 2.90 19.37
C SER A 254 11.38 2.07 19.97
N PRO A 255 11.48 0.72 19.93
CA PRO A 255 10.44 -0.14 20.51
C PRO A 255 10.18 0.14 21.99
N ASN A 256 11.21 0.51 22.73
CA ASN A 256 11.10 0.82 24.17
C ASN A 256 10.29 2.09 24.45
N LEU A 257 10.26 3.04 23.51
CA LEU A 257 9.42 4.24 23.60
C LEU A 257 8.04 4.03 23.02
N LEU A 258 7.94 3.32 21.87
CA LEU A 258 6.66 3.08 21.21
C LEU A 258 5.69 2.30 22.09
N ARG A 259 6.17 1.29 22.80
CA ARG A 259 5.30 0.44 23.60
C ARG A 259 4.53 1.21 24.66
N PRO A 260 5.15 1.92 25.64
CA PRO A 260 4.43 2.63 26.69
C PRO A 260 3.69 3.88 26.18
N VAL A 261 4.19 4.53 25.12
CA VAL A 261 3.64 5.81 24.65
C VAL A 261 2.43 5.58 23.71
N ILE A 262 2.47 4.56 22.85
CA ILE A 262 1.44 4.32 21.84
C ILE A 262 0.74 2.98 22.10
N VAL A 263 1.48 1.87 22.07
CA VAL A 263 0.91 0.52 21.99
C VAL A 263 0.03 0.18 23.19
N ASP A 264 0.54 0.42 24.40
CA ASP A 264 -0.17 0.10 25.65
C ASP A 264 -1.39 1.01 25.91
N ARG A 265 -1.55 2.09 25.15
CA ARG A 265 -2.68 3.02 25.23
C ARG A 265 -3.78 2.73 24.22
N LEU A 266 -3.50 1.93 23.20
CA LEU A 266 -4.51 1.59 22.20
C LEU A 266 -5.53 0.60 22.75
N THR A 267 -6.81 0.96 22.61
CA THR A 267 -7.94 0.10 22.98
C THR A 267 -8.43 -0.77 21.84
N ALA A 268 -8.08 -0.43 20.59
CA ALA A 268 -8.35 -1.24 19.41
C ALA A 268 -7.63 -2.58 19.49
N PRO A 269 -8.10 -3.64 18.79
CA PRO A 269 -7.32 -4.85 18.59
C PRO A 269 -5.95 -4.51 18.00
N THR A 270 -4.88 -4.72 18.78
CA THR A 270 -3.54 -4.25 18.43
C THR A 270 -2.52 -5.37 18.55
N TRP A 271 -1.70 -5.50 17.51
CA TRP A 271 -0.46 -6.29 17.48
C TRP A 271 0.74 -5.34 17.42
N PHE A 272 1.77 -5.66 18.15
CA PHE A 272 3.04 -4.94 18.13
C PHE A 272 4.17 -5.90 17.82
N THR A 273 4.90 -5.66 16.75
CA THR A 273 5.99 -6.51 16.28
C THR A 273 7.28 -5.71 16.11
N VAL A 274 8.39 -6.29 16.55
CA VAL A 274 9.72 -5.69 16.46
C VAL A 274 10.63 -6.64 15.69
N ALA A 275 11.04 -6.26 14.48
CA ALA A 275 11.93 -7.06 13.66
C ALA A 275 13.38 -6.98 14.13
N ARG A 276 14.09 -8.12 14.11
CA ARG A 276 15.52 -8.17 14.43
C ARG A 276 16.33 -7.44 13.37
N GLY A 277 17.23 -6.55 13.81
CA GLY A 277 18.18 -5.85 12.95
C GLY A 277 17.56 -4.84 11.97
N ALA A 278 16.25 -4.59 12.03
CA ALA A 278 15.62 -3.65 11.14
C ALA A 278 15.83 -2.19 11.64
N PRO A 279 16.44 -1.32 10.84
CA PRO A 279 16.55 0.10 11.12
C PRO A 279 15.27 0.86 10.72
N HIS A 280 15.22 2.18 11.03
CA HIS A 280 14.04 3.02 10.79
C HIS A 280 13.52 2.98 9.34
N LEU A 281 14.42 3.06 8.37
CA LEU A 281 14.07 3.10 6.95
C LEU A 281 14.25 1.75 6.22
N ALA A 282 14.21 0.62 6.93
CA ALA A 282 14.26 -0.69 6.29
C ALA A 282 13.15 -0.92 5.25
N ALA A 283 11.99 -0.28 5.41
CA ALA A 283 10.87 -0.36 4.47
C ALA A 283 11.14 0.25 3.08
N VAL A 284 12.27 0.97 2.92
CA VAL A 284 12.73 1.55 1.64
C VAL A 284 13.51 0.53 0.82
N ASP A 285 14.08 -0.48 1.46
CA ASP A 285 14.90 -1.52 0.84
C ASP A 285 14.07 -2.49 -0.04
N PRO A 286 14.71 -3.38 -0.81
CA PRO A 286 14.00 -4.43 -1.53
C PRO A 286 13.09 -5.24 -0.60
N VAL A 287 11.94 -5.64 -1.12
CA VAL A 287 10.90 -6.33 -0.39
C VAL A 287 11.42 -7.61 0.30
N ALA A 288 12.29 -8.36 -0.38
CA ALA A 288 12.90 -9.57 0.15
C ALA A 288 13.85 -9.29 1.34
N ASP A 289 14.42 -8.08 1.42
CA ASP A 289 15.37 -7.68 2.46
C ASP A 289 14.67 -7.04 3.68
N TYR A 290 13.39 -6.71 3.56
CA TYR A 290 12.63 -6.11 4.65
C TYR A 290 11.90 -7.19 5.46
N PRO A 291 12.34 -7.49 6.70
CA PRO A 291 11.81 -8.60 7.47
C PRO A 291 10.30 -8.57 7.73
N LEU A 292 9.71 -7.38 7.73
CA LEU A 292 8.29 -7.17 8.00
C LEU A 292 7.40 -7.18 6.75
N THR A 293 7.98 -7.38 5.54
CA THR A 293 7.20 -7.38 4.29
C THR A 293 6.05 -8.37 4.34
N ARG A 294 6.34 -9.65 4.61
CA ARG A 294 5.33 -10.72 4.63
C ARG A 294 4.33 -10.57 5.79
N ILE A 295 4.78 -10.07 6.95
CA ILE A 295 3.91 -9.83 8.11
C ILE A 295 2.96 -8.66 7.83
N GLY A 296 3.47 -7.57 7.29
CA GLY A 296 2.66 -6.41 6.88
C GLY A 296 1.63 -6.79 5.83
N LEU A 297 2.04 -7.50 4.77
CA LEU A 297 1.13 -7.94 3.73
C LEU A 297 0.09 -8.95 4.24
N ALA A 298 0.51 -9.92 5.08
CA ALA A 298 -0.43 -10.85 5.73
C ALA A 298 -1.47 -10.10 6.57
N PHE A 299 -1.07 -9.02 7.23
CA PHE A 299 -2.01 -8.17 7.98
C PHE A 299 -2.98 -7.44 7.06
N LEU A 300 -2.50 -6.87 5.95
CA LEU A 300 -3.37 -6.24 4.95
C LEU A 300 -4.41 -7.24 4.43
N GLU A 301 -4.00 -8.46 4.09
CA GLU A 301 -4.88 -9.55 3.66
C GLU A 301 -5.90 -9.94 4.74
N PHE A 302 -5.44 -10.08 5.99
CA PHE A 302 -6.31 -10.40 7.13
C PHE A 302 -7.42 -9.36 7.29
N VAL A 303 -7.09 -8.08 7.36
CA VAL A 303 -8.08 -7.03 7.59
C VAL A 303 -8.94 -6.74 6.35
N ALA A 304 -8.45 -7.07 5.16
CA ALA A 304 -9.24 -7.05 3.93
C ALA A 304 -10.27 -8.19 3.84
N GLY A 305 -10.26 -9.13 4.79
CA GLY A 305 -11.26 -10.19 4.90
C GLY A 305 -10.79 -11.57 4.38
N SER A 306 -9.49 -11.76 4.17
CA SER A 306 -8.94 -13.09 3.81
C SER A 306 -8.94 -14.01 5.03
N GLY A 307 -9.79 -15.03 5.02
CA GLY A 307 -9.87 -16.03 6.08
C GLY A 307 -8.57 -16.82 6.26
N THR A 308 -7.79 -17.00 5.19
CA THR A 308 -6.48 -17.68 5.24
C THR A 308 -5.52 -16.94 6.18
N TYR A 309 -5.44 -15.61 6.05
CA TYR A 309 -4.51 -14.82 6.85
C TYR A 309 -5.05 -14.40 8.21
N CYS A 310 -6.36 -14.56 8.47
CA CYS A 310 -6.90 -14.34 9.80
C CYS A 310 -6.18 -15.20 10.85
N ARG A 311 -5.91 -16.48 10.55
CA ARG A 311 -5.24 -17.39 11.46
C ARG A 311 -3.78 -17.03 11.77
N ALA A 312 -3.16 -16.19 10.97
CA ALA A 312 -1.83 -15.67 11.24
C ALA A 312 -1.80 -14.70 12.44
N PHE A 313 -2.94 -14.07 12.75
CA PHE A 313 -3.07 -13.03 13.79
C PHE A 313 -4.03 -13.41 14.92
N VAL A 314 -4.97 -14.30 14.67
CA VAL A 314 -6.10 -14.62 15.56
C VAL A 314 -6.07 -16.09 15.97
N GLY A 315 -6.45 -16.38 17.22
CA GLY A 315 -6.41 -17.72 17.80
C GLY A 315 -5.64 -17.74 19.13
N ALA A 316 -5.43 -18.90 19.74
CA ALA A 316 -4.67 -19.02 20.98
C ALA A 316 -3.20 -18.66 20.75
N ASP A 317 -2.57 -19.30 19.78
CA ASP A 317 -1.14 -19.15 19.45
C ASP A 317 -0.94 -18.84 17.96
N PRO A 318 -1.30 -17.62 17.52
CA PRO A 318 -1.17 -17.29 16.11
C PRO A 318 0.31 -17.17 15.70
N PRO A 319 0.68 -17.63 14.48
CA PRO A 319 2.06 -17.66 13.99
C PRO A 319 2.84 -16.36 14.12
N VAL A 320 2.18 -15.21 14.03
CA VAL A 320 2.84 -13.90 14.17
C VAL A 320 3.53 -13.72 15.53
N LEU A 321 3.07 -14.42 16.57
CA LEU A 321 3.67 -14.28 17.92
C LEU A 321 5.00 -15.01 18.06
N THR A 322 5.27 -16.00 17.22
CA THR A 322 6.47 -16.85 17.28
C THR A 322 7.34 -16.76 16.02
N ASP A 323 7.07 -15.79 15.17
CA ASP A 323 7.81 -15.62 13.94
C ASP A 323 9.30 -15.33 14.20
N PRO A 324 10.24 -16.11 13.63
CA PRO A 324 11.66 -16.05 13.98
C PRO A 324 12.34 -14.72 13.58
N VAL A 325 11.78 -13.96 12.63
CA VAL A 325 12.33 -12.63 12.28
C VAL A 325 12.05 -11.59 13.35
N LEU A 326 11.14 -11.88 14.28
CA LEU A 326 10.74 -10.96 15.34
C LEU A 326 11.55 -11.15 16.61
N ALA A 327 12.03 -10.04 17.18
CA ALA A 327 12.59 -9.99 18.52
C ALA A 327 11.48 -9.89 19.58
N VAL A 328 10.40 -9.17 19.24
CA VAL A 328 9.21 -9.03 20.07
C VAL A 328 7.98 -9.18 19.19
N SER A 329 7.00 -9.92 19.66
CA SER A 329 5.66 -9.96 19.08
C SER A 329 4.65 -10.13 20.19
N VAL A 330 3.77 -9.15 20.35
CA VAL A 330 2.73 -9.14 21.40
C VAL A 330 1.42 -8.64 20.83
N ARG A 331 0.33 -8.97 21.52
CA ARG A 331 -1.01 -8.45 21.21
C ARG A 331 -1.75 -8.07 22.49
N ASN A 332 -2.62 -7.06 22.40
CA ASN A 332 -3.42 -6.62 23.54
C ASN A 332 -4.63 -7.54 23.79
N ALA A 333 -5.38 -7.27 24.86
CA ALA A 333 -6.58 -8.05 25.22
C ALA A 333 -7.65 -8.03 24.11
N ALA A 334 -7.87 -6.88 23.48
CA ALA A 334 -8.83 -6.75 22.40
C ALA A 334 -8.48 -7.61 21.18
N ALA A 335 -7.20 -7.71 20.82
CA ALA A 335 -6.75 -8.60 19.75
C ALA A 335 -6.90 -10.09 20.13
N ARG A 336 -6.74 -10.45 21.40
CA ARG A 336 -6.96 -11.82 21.87
C ARG A 336 -8.42 -12.26 21.80
N SER A 337 -9.36 -11.31 21.92
CA SER A 337 -10.80 -11.61 21.87
C SER A 337 -11.37 -11.76 20.46
N LEU A 338 -10.58 -11.49 19.43
CA LEU A 338 -11.03 -11.66 18.05
C LEU A 338 -11.16 -13.14 17.69
N ALA A 339 -12.13 -13.42 16.80
CA ALA A 339 -12.32 -14.70 16.16
C ALA A 339 -12.33 -14.54 14.64
N CYS A 340 -11.77 -15.54 13.96
CA CYS A 340 -11.89 -15.59 12.50
C CYS A 340 -13.33 -15.97 12.14
N THR A 341 -14.01 -15.12 11.40
CA THR A 341 -15.27 -15.49 10.75
C THR A 341 -14.99 -16.53 9.66
N ARG A 342 -15.81 -17.58 9.64
CA ARG A 342 -15.72 -18.67 8.65
C ARG A 342 -16.08 -18.17 7.25
#